data_593c91d7965f69b0a9b4756887de4761
#
_entry.id   593c91d7965f69b0a9b4756887de4761
#
_cell.length_a   1.000
_cell.length_b   1.000
_cell.length_c   1.000
_cell.angle_alpha   90.00
_cell.angle_beta   90.00
_cell.angle_gamma   90.00
#
_symmetry.space_group_name_H-M   'P 1'
#
loop_
_entity.id
_entity.type
_entity.pdbx_description
1 polymer ?
#
loop_
_entity_poly.entity_id
_entity_poly.type
_entity_poly.pdbx_seq_one_letter_code
_entity_poly.pdbx_strand_id
1 'polypeptide(L)'
;MAGTGAPETAESDASTEVDLSRATILVVDDNQQNLELIQAYLEGLACRIMTAQDGAEAIAIIDRDTPDLVLLDVMMPRMSGFDVCKRVKGGARTKEIVVIMVTALHEVGDMERAVECGCDDFVSKPVNKVELLTRVKGLLRLKLLRQQLSGLLDRGHLGGREGSG
;
A
#
# COMPACT_ATOMS: atom_id res chain seq x y z
N MET A 1 47.11 13.38 10.70
CA MET A 1 46.41 12.22 10.82
C MET A 1 44.94 12.24 10.56
N ALA A 2 44.51 12.37 9.37
CA ALA A 2 43.14 12.40 8.99
C ALA A 2 42.57 10.99 9.01
N GLY A 3 41.76 10.69 9.98
CA GLY A 3 40.87 9.55 9.87
C GLY A 3 39.91 9.81 8.73
N THR A 4 40.28 9.41 7.57
CA THR A 4 39.36 9.39 6.48
C THR A 4 38.43 8.21 6.67
N GLY A 5 37.39 8.40 7.46
CA GLY A 5 36.25 7.56 7.32
C GLY A 5 35.74 7.78 5.93
N ALA A 6 36.00 6.88 5.02
CA ALA A 6 35.34 6.89 3.73
C ALA A 6 33.86 6.89 4.00
N PRO A 7 33.07 7.77 3.38
CA PRO A 7 31.65 7.65 3.49
C PRO A 7 31.29 6.29 2.94
N GLU A 8 30.73 5.46 3.77
CA GLU A 8 30.10 4.27 3.27
C GLU A 8 28.97 4.74 2.39
N THR A 9 29.27 4.76 1.13
CA THR A 9 28.31 5.17 0.14
C THR A 9 27.22 4.11 0.10
N ALA A 10 26.03 4.55 0.25
CA ALA A 10 24.85 3.75 0.02
C ALA A 10 24.70 3.34 -1.46
N GLU A 11 25.82 3.09 -2.13
CA GLU A 11 25.82 2.74 -3.55
C GLU A 11 25.19 1.37 -3.81
N SER A 12 25.14 0.51 -2.82
CA SER A 12 24.51 -0.79 -2.95
C SER A 12 22.97 -0.73 -3.06
N ASP A 13 22.36 0.37 -2.58
CA ASP A 13 20.91 0.50 -2.58
C ASP A 13 20.35 1.06 -3.88
N ALA A 14 21.17 1.71 -4.70
CA ALA A 14 20.72 2.35 -5.93
C ALA A 14 20.18 1.36 -6.97
N SER A 15 20.71 0.12 -6.99
CA SER A 15 20.28 -0.92 -7.91
C SER A 15 19.03 -1.68 -7.45
N THR A 16 18.67 -1.56 -6.16
CA THR A 16 17.52 -2.24 -5.55
C THR A 16 16.40 -1.27 -5.18
N GLU A 17 16.62 0.04 -5.35
CA GLU A 17 15.58 1.01 -5.09
C GLU A 17 14.47 0.90 -6.11
N VAL A 18 13.27 0.68 -5.59
CA VAL A 18 12.05 0.73 -6.38
C VAL A 18 11.57 2.18 -6.41
N ASP A 19 11.23 2.66 -7.58
CA ASP A 19 10.71 4.01 -7.76
C ASP A 19 9.27 4.09 -7.25
N LEU A 20 9.10 4.62 -6.06
CA LEU A 20 7.79 4.79 -5.43
C LEU A 20 7.00 5.96 -6.01
N SER A 21 7.63 6.85 -6.79
CA SER A 21 6.95 8.02 -7.36
C SER A 21 5.84 7.66 -8.35
N ARG A 22 5.90 6.47 -8.93
CA ARG A 22 4.87 5.96 -9.84
C ARG A 22 3.71 5.28 -9.12
N ALA A 23 3.85 5.04 -7.84
CA ALA A 23 2.81 4.39 -7.06
C ALA A 23 1.63 5.33 -6.80
N THR A 24 0.45 4.75 -6.70
CA THR A 24 -0.76 5.48 -6.33
C THR A 24 -1.29 4.96 -5.01
N ILE A 25 -1.65 5.87 -4.13
CA ILE A 25 -2.19 5.57 -2.79
C ILE A 25 -3.56 6.20 -2.66
N LEU A 26 -4.53 5.41 -2.23
CA LEU A 26 -5.86 5.90 -1.87
C LEU A 26 -5.97 5.95 -0.36
N VAL A 27 -6.34 7.11 0.19
CA VAL A 27 -6.61 7.28 1.62
C VAL A 27 -8.11 7.40 1.83
N VAL A 28 -8.67 6.53 2.65
CA VAL A 28 -10.11 6.47 2.92
C VAL A 28 -10.39 6.72 4.39
N ASP A 29 -11.09 7.79 4.69
CA ASP A 29 -11.51 8.17 6.05
C ASP A 29 -12.71 9.11 5.93
N ASP A 30 -13.72 8.96 6.76
CA ASP A 30 -14.89 9.84 6.76
C ASP A 30 -14.63 11.21 7.40
N ASN A 31 -13.49 11.37 8.07
CA ASN A 31 -13.07 12.62 8.69
C ASN A 31 -12.06 13.35 7.82
N GLN A 32 -12.42 14.54 7.35
CA GLN A 32 -11.58 15.36 6.48
C GLN A 32 -10.22 15.71 7.13
N GLN A 33 -10.20 15.97 8.43
CA GLN A 33 -8.96 16.30 9.14
C GLN A 33 -7.98 15.13 9.14
N ASN A 34 -8.49 13.90 9.29
CA ASN A 34 -7.66 12.70 9.22
C ASN A 34 -7.08 12.50 7.82
N LEU A 35 -7.88 12.75 6.78
CA LEU A 35 -7.40 12.70 5.40
C LEU A 35 -6.25 13.69 5.16
N GLU A 36 -6.42 14.92 5.60
CA GLU A 36 -5.40 15.96 5.46
C GLU A 36 -4.11 15.62 6.21
N LEU A 37 -4.24 15.09 7.43
CA LEU A 37 -3.09 14.67 8.24
C LEU A 37 -2.31 13.55 7.56
N ILE A 38 -3.00 12.52 7.11
CA ILE A 38 -2.35 11.38 6.44
C ILE A 38 -1.71 11.82 5.12
N GLN A 39 -2.39 12.67 4.34
CA GLN A 39 -1.81 13.24 3.13
C GLN A 39 -0.51 14.00 3.41
N ALA A 40 -0.50 14.81 4.47
CA ALA A 40 0.68 15.54 4.89
C ALA A 40 1.84 14.59 5.24
N TYR A 41 1.54 13.49 5.93
CA TYR A 41 2.55 12.48 6.26
C TYR A 41 3.12 11.78 5.02
N LEU A 42 2.31 11.60 3.99
CA LEU A 42 2.69 10.89 2.77
C LEU A 42 3.42 11.76 1.73
N GLU A 43 3.41 13.09 1.91
CA GLU A 43 4.03 14.02 0.93
C GLU A 43 5.47 13.67 0.60
N GLY A 44 6.24 13.19 1.58
CA GLY A 44 7.64 12.82 1.40
C GLY A 44 7.88 11.64 0.48
N LEU A 45 6.85 10.86 0.15
CA LEU A 45 6.97 9.70 -0.73
C LEU A 45 6.90 10.05 -2.22
N ALA A 46 6.47 11.26 -2.55
CA ALA A 46 6.25 11.71 -3.93
C ALA A 46 5.28 10.82 -4.75
N CYS A 47 4.47 10.00 -4.08
CA CYS A 47 3.43 9.18 -4.71
C CYS A 47 2.22 10.04 -5.08
N ARG A 48 1.43 9.56 -6.04
CA ARG A 48 0.12 10.15 -6.30
C ARG A 48 -0.85 9.74 -5.21
N ILE A 49 -1.45 10.72 -4.53
CA ILE A 49 -2.40 10.48 -3.44
C ILE A 49 -3.82 10.84 -3.89
N MET A 50 -4.73 9.90 -3.70
CA MET A 50 -6.17 10.09 -3.90
C MET A 50 -6.87 9.93 -2.55
N THR A 51 -8.03 10.54 -2.39
CA THR A 51 -8.81 10.47 -1.16
C THR A 51 -10.25 10.06 -1.41
N ALA A 52 -10.86 9.40 -0.44
CA ALA A 52 -12.27 9.06 -0.41
C ALA A 52 -12.82 9.24 1.01
N GLN A 53 -14.05 9.69 1.14
CA GLN A 53 -14.67 9.97 2.44
C GLN A 53 -15.67 8.89 2.88
N ASP A 54 -15.96 7.93 2.03
CA ASP A 54 -16.83 6.80 2.38
C ASP A 54 -16.47 5.56 1.55
N GLY A 55 -17.05 4.44 1.94
CA GLY A 55 -16.78 3.16 1.30
C GLY A 55 -17.21 3.09 -0.16
N ALA A 56 -18.33 3.70 -0.50
CA ALA A 56 -18.86 3.69 -1.88
C ALA A 56 -17.93 4.49 -2.81
N GLU A 57 -17.49 5.66 -2.38
CA GLU A 57 -16.51 6.48 -3.11
C GLU A 57 -15.20 5.73 -3.27
N ALA A 58 -14.73 5.08 -2.20
CA ALA A 58 -13.52 4.28 -2.23
C ALA A 58 -13.59 3.15 -3.27
N ILE A 59 -14.69 2.40 -3.28
CA ILE A 59 -14.89 1.32 -4.26
C ILE A 59 -14.91 1.86 -5.69
N ALA A 60 -15.59 2.99 -5.93
CA ALA A 60 -15.62 3.60 -7.25
C ALA A 60 -14.21 3.97 -7.75
N ILE A 61 -13.39 4.55 -6.89
CA ILE A 61 -12.00 4.90 -7.23
C ILE A 61 -11.15 3.64 -7.43
N ILE A 62 -11.31 2.65 -6.58
CA ILE A 62 -10.57 1.38 -6.67
C ILE A 62 -10.87 0.68 -7.99
N ASP A 63 -12.13 0.60 -8.39
CA ASP A 63 -12.54 -0.06 -9.62
C ASP A 63 -12.06 0.70 -10.88
N ARG A 64 -12.02 2.03 -10.80
CA ARG A 64 -11.61 2.88 -11.93
C ARG A 64 -10.09 2.96 -12.06
N ASP A 65 -9.38 3.24 -10.97
CA ASP A 65 -7.95 3.60 -11.01
C ASP A 65 -7.01 2.49 -10.52
N THR A 66 -7.53 1.49 -9.85
CA THR A 66 -6.76 0.36 -9.30
C THR A 66 -5.49 0.83 -8.59
N PRO A 67 -5.60 1.55 -7.45
CA PRO A 67 -4.41 2.06 -6.75
C PRO A 67 -3.51 0.92 -6.27
N ASP A 68 -2.26 1.24 -6.01
CA ASP A 68 -1.29 0.25 -5.52
C ASP A 68 -1.50 -0.08 -4.05
N LEU A 69 -1.91 0.91 -3.26
CA LEU A 69 -2.12 0.76 -1.83
C LEU A 69 -3.33 1.58 -1.40
N VAL A 70 -4.08 1.04 -0.45
CA VAL A 70 -5.22 1.72 0.18
C VAL A 70 -4.98 1.79 1.69
N LEU A 71 -5.01 3.00 2.23
CA LEU A 71 -5.09 3.24 3.67
C LEU A 71 -6.56 3.41 4.02
N LEU A 72 -7.08 2.53 4.84
CA LEU A 72 -8.52 2.33 4.98
C LEU A 72 -8.95 2.41 6.43
N ASP A 73 -9.73 3.45 6.76
CA ASP A 73 -10.35 3.56 8.08
C ASP A 73 -11.39 2.46 8.26
N VAL A 74 -11.38 1.83 9.43
CA VAL A 74 -12.33 0.77 9.77
C VAL A 74 -13.71 1.34 10.07
N MET A 75 -13.76 2.41 10.85
CA MET A 75 -15.02 2.94 11.39
C MET A 75 -15.61 4.01 10.48
N MET A 76 -16.39 3.57 9.51
CA MET A 76 -17.13 4.47 8.60
C MET A 76 -18.62 4.11 8.61
N PRO A 77 -19.51 5.10 8.42
CA PRO A 77 -20.95 4.81 8.35
C PRO A 77 -21.31 4.05 7.08
N ARG A 78 -22.37 3.26 7.13
CA ARG A 78 -22.95 2.49 6.03
C ARG A 78 -22.09 1.33 5.54
N MET A 79 -20.88 1.57 5.10
CA MET A 79 -19.93 0.56 4.66
C MET A 79 -18.65 0.69 5.47
N SER A 80 -18.34 -0.30 6.29
CA SER A 80 -17.11 -0.29 7.11
C SER A 80 -15.87 -0.53 6.26
N GLY A 81 -14.70 -0.22 6.82
CA GLY A 81 -13.44 -0.55 6.18
C GLY A 81 -13.25 -2.06 5.98
N PHE A 82 -13.81 -2.88 6.86
CA PHE A 82 -13.79 -4.34 6.69
C PHE A 82 -14.53 -4.77 5.42
N ASP A 83 -15.68 -4.16 5.14
CA ASP A 83 -16.47 -4.46 3.95
C ASP A 83 -15.72 -4.07 2.67
N VAL A 84 -15.10 -2.91 2.66
CA VAL A 84 -14.28 -2.45 1.53
C VAL A 84 -13.09 -3.39 1.31
N CYS A 85 -12.37 -3.73 2.36
CA CYS A 85 -11.22 -4.63 2.29
C CYS A 85 -11.61 -6.01 1.74
N LYS A 86 -12.68 -6.59 2.26
CA LYS A 86 -13.19 -7.88 1.81
C LYS A 86 -13.53 -7.87 0.32
N ARG A 87 -14.16 -6.80 -0.14
CA ARG A 87 -14.50 -6.64 -1.56
C ARG A 87 -13.25 -6.52 -2.43
N VAL A 88 -12.27 -5.73 -2.00
CA VAL A 88 -10.99 -5.55 -2.71
C VAL A 88 -10.26 -6.87 -2.83
N LYS A 89 -10.11 -7.59 -1.72
CA LYS A 89 -9.36 -8.85 -1.69
C LYS A 89 -10.09 -10.01 -2.38
N GLY A 90 -11.40 -9.89 -2.54
CA GLY A 90 -12.20 -10.87 -3.26
C GLY A 90 -12.27 -10.68 -4.77
N GLY A 91 -11.83 -9.54 -5.28
CA GLY A 91 -11.89 -9.21 -6.70
C GLY A 91 -10.66 -9.69 -7.47
N ALA A 92 -10.86 -10.27 -8.65
CA ALA A 92 -9.76 -10.77 -9.48
C ALA A 92 -8.79 -9.66 -9.91
N ARG A 93 -9.30 -8.46 -10.17
CA ARG A 93 -8.50 -7.30 -10.58
C ARG A 93 -7.89 -6.52 -9.42
N THR A 94 -8.46 -6.65 -8.23
CA THR A 94 -8.15 -5.79 -7.07
C THR A 94 -7.45 -6.52 -5.94
N LYS A 95 -7.38 -7.83 -5.97
CA LYS A 95 -6.80 -8.65 -4.88
C LYS A 95 -5.34 -8.34 -4.59
N GLU A 96 -4.59 -7.85 -5.57
CA GLU A 96 -3.16 -7.51 -5.42
C GLU A 96 -2.94 -6.12 -4.81
N ILE A 97 -4.00 -5.33 -4.66
CA ILE A 97 -3.90 -4.03 -3.99
C ILE A 97 -3.52 -4.25 -2.53
N VAL A 98 -2.50 -3.55 -2.06
CA VAL A 98 -2.10 -3.59 -0.65
C VAL A 98 -3.13 -2.82 0.17
N VAL A 99 -3.67 -3.44 1.21
CA VAL A 99 -4.63 -2.79 2.11
C VAL A 99 -4.03 -2.70 3.51
N ILE A 100 -3.89 -1.48 4.01
CA ILE A 100 -3.50 -1.20 5.39
C ILE A 100 -4.72 -0.62 6.11
N MET A 101 -5.17 -1.32 7.15
CA MET A 101 -6.28 -0.83 7.97
C MET A 101 -5.77 0.20 8.97
N VAL A 102 -6.44 1.34 9.06
CA VAL A 102 -6.13 2.41 10.04
C VAL A 102 -7.25 2.41 11.07
N THR A 103 -6.92 2.13 12.32
CA THR A 103 -7.97 1.82 13.27
C THR A 103 -7.61 2.15 14.71
N ALA A 104 -8.63 2.52 15.51
CA ALA A 104 -8.54 2.63 16.96
C ALA A 104 -8.96 1.32 17.67
N LEU A 105 -8.87 0.19 16.97
CA LEU A 105 -9.32 -1.10 17.49
C LEU A 105 -8.50 -1.55 18.69
N HIS A 106 -9.19 -1.90 19.75
CA HIS A 106 -8.58 -2.34 21.01
C HIS A 106 -9.08 -3.72 21.46
N GLU A 107 -10.02 -4.31 20.74
CA GLU A 107 -10.62 -5.59 21.09
C GLU A 107 -10.10 -6.72 20.20
N VAL A 108 -9.97 -7.91 20.79
CA VAL A 108 -9.49 -9.12 20.10
C VAL A 108 -10.40 -9.50 18.92
N GLY A 109 -11.72 -9.33 19.07
CA GLY A 109 -12.68 -9.62 18.01
C GLY A 109 -12.48 -8.74 16.77
N ASP A 110 -12.05 -7.51 16.95
CA ASP A 110 -11.75 -6.60 15.85
C ASP A 110 -10.53 -7.03 15.08
N MET A 111 -9.51 -7.55 15.77
CA MET A 111 -8.32 -8.11 15.12
C MET A 111 -8.65 -9.34 14.29
N GLU A 112 -9.55 -10.20 14.79
CA GLU A 112 -10.02 -11.36 14.04
C GLU A 112 -10.74 -10.96 12.76
N ARG A 113 -11.63 -9.95 12.83
CA ARG A 113 -12.33 -9.43 11.65
C ARG A 113 -11.37 -8.85 10.62
N ALA A 114 -10.33 -8.18 11.08
CA ALA A 114 -9.31 -7.60 10.22
C ALA A 114 -8.50 -8.69 9.49
N VAL A 115 -8.14 -9.76 10.17
CA VAL A 115 -7.48 -10.92 9.56
C VAL A 115 -8.40 -11.60 8.55
N GLU A 116 -9.68 -11.77 8.88
CA GLU A 116 -10.67 -12.38 8.00
C GLU A 116 -10.90 -11.59 6.71
N CYS A 117 -10.81 -10.26 6.75
CA CYS A 117 -10.98 -9.44 5.55
C CYS A 117 -9.78 -9.50 4.60
N GLY A 118 -8.67 -10.06 5.04
CA GLY A 118 -7.48 -10.27 4.22
C GLY A 118 -6.57 -9.05 4.08
N CYS A 119 -6.65 -8.07 5.00
CA CYS A 119 -5.77 -6.90 4.95
C CYS A 119 -4.30 -7.30 5.12
N ASP A 120 -3.41 -6.47 4.59
CA ASP A 120 -1.99 -6.75 4.62
C ASP A 120 -1.30 -6.28 5.90
N ASP A 121 -1.81 -5.22 6.52
CA ASP A 121 -1.24 -4.67 7.74
C ASP A 121 -2.22 -3.73 8.45
N PHE A 122 -1.82 -3.26 9.63
CA PHE A 122 -2.60 -2.34 10.46
C PHE A 122 -1.76 -1.18 10.96
N VAL A 123 -2.39 -0.02 11.13
CA VAL A 123 -1.84 1.14 11.79
C VAL A 123 -2.85 1.60 12.85
N SER A 124 -2.40 1.79 14.07
CA SER A 124 -3.25 2.24 15.17
C SER A 124 -3.47 3.75 15.13
N LYS A 125 -4.66 4.19 15.51
CA LYS A 125 -4.94 5.62 15.79
C LYS A 125 -4.61 5.93 17.25
N PRO A 126 -4.03 7.10 17.54
CA PRO A 126 -3.62 8.16 16.60
C PRO A 126 -2.44 7.74 15.73
N VAL A 127 -2.50 8.13 14.45
CA VAL A 127 -1.50 7.71 13.46
C VAL A 127 -0.14 8.34 13.75
N ASN A 128 0.88 7.50 13.88
CA ASN A 128 2.27 7.93 14.00
C ASN A 128 2.90 8.00 12.61
N LYS A 129 3.51 9.14 12.29
CA LYS A 129 4.10 9.37 10.98
C LYS A 129 5.17 8.35 10.61
N VAL A 130 6.10 8.07 11.53
CA VAL A 130 7.21 7.13 11.29
C VAL A 130 6.68 5.72 11.05
N GLU A 131 5.76 5.26 11.90
CA GLU A 131 5.13 3.94 11.76
C GLU A 131 4.39 3.83 10.42
N LEU A 132 3.56 4.82 10.07
CA LEU A 132 2.81 4.83 8.82
C LEU A 132 3.75 4.75 7.61
N LEU A 133 4.76 5.60 7.56
CA LEU A 133 5.71 5.63 6.44
C LEU A 133 6.50 4.33 6.33
N THR A 134 6.92 3.75 7.44
CA THR A 134 7.66 2.49 7.47
C THR A 134 6.82 1.36 6.84
N ARG A 135 5.57 1.24 7.22
CA ARG A 135 4.67 0.20 6.71
C ARG A 135 4.30 0.43 5.25
N VAL A 136 3.97 1.66 4.89
CA VAL A 136 3.62 2.03 3.51
C VAL A 136 4.80 1.76 2.56
N LYS A 137 5.98 2.25 2.90
CA LYS A 137 7.19 2.04 2.08
C LYS A 137 7.51 0.56 1.93
N GLY A 138 7.49 -0.17 3.04
CA GLY A 138 7.84 -1.60 3.04
C GLY A 138 6.93 -2.42 2.15
N LEU A 139 5.63 -2.23 2.29
CA LEU A 139 4.63 -2.97 1.52
C LEU A 139 4.57 -2.56 0.06
N LEU A 140 4.72 -1.27 -0.24
CA LEU A 140 4.82 -0.80 -1.63
C LEU A 140 6.05 -1.37 -2.34
N ARG A 141 7.20 -1.33 -1.69
CA ARG A 141 8.43 -1.91 -2.25
C ARG A 141 8.24 -3.40 -2.57
N LEU A 142 7.66 -4.14 -1.63
CA LEU A 142 7.41 -5.56 -1.80
C LEU A 142 6.49 -5.83 -2.99
N LYS A 143 5.41 -5.06 -3.10
CA LYS A 143 4.47 -5.19 -4.22
C LYS A 143 5.14 -4.89 -5.56
N LEU A 144 5.86 -3.78 -5.66
CA LEU A 144 6.51 -3.36 -6.90
C LEU A 144 7.62 -4.32 -7.32
N LEU A 145 8.37 -4.87 -6.35
CA LEU A 145 9.35 -5.91 -6.61
C LEU A 145 8.71 -7.19 -7.13
N ARG A 146 7.59 -7.61 -6.58
CA ARG A 146 6.84 -8.78 -7.07
C ARG A 146 6.36 -8.57 -8.50
N GLN A 147 5.90 -7.38 -8.83
CA GLN A 147 5.49 -7.03 -10.19
C GLN A 147 6.66 -7.08 -11.18
N GLN A 148 7.83 -6.58 -10.78
CA GLN A 148 9.04 -6.65 -11.59
C GLN A 148 9.47 -8.11 -11.83
N LEU A 149 9.45 -8.95 -10.80
CA LEU A 149 9.78 -10.37 -10.92
C LEU A 149 8.80 -11.10 -11.83
N SER A 150 7.51 -10.85 -11.71
CA SER A 150 6.51 -11.43 -12.60
C SER A 150 6.76 -11.05 -14.06
N GLY A 151 7.08 -9.77 -14.32
CA GLY A 151 7.41 -9.30 -15.65
C GLY A 151 8.64 -9.98 -16.23
N LEU A 152 9.67 -10.20 -15.41
CA LEU A 152 10.89 -10.88 -15.85
C LEU A 152 10.65 -12.38 -16.10
N LEU A 153 9.87 -13.04 -15.27
CA LEU A 153 9.53 -14.45 -15.45
C LEU A 153 8.69 -14.67 -16.69
N ASP A 154 7.73 -13.80 -16.96
CA ASP A 154 6.90 -13.86 -18.16
C ASP A 154 7.74 -13.67 -19.43
N ARG A 155 8.69 -12.76 -19.42
CA ARG A 155 9.62 -12.55 -20.54
C ARG A 155 10.57 -13.74 -20.75
N GLY A 156 11.07 -14.32 -19.65
CA GLY A 156 11.89 -15.52 -19.69
C GLY A 156 11.14 -16.73 -20.22
N HIS A 157 9.87 -16.85 -19.92
CA HIS A 157 9.02 -17.94 -20.38
C HIS A 157 8.71 -17.84 -21.88
N LEU A 158 8.55 -16.61 -22.40
CA LEU A 158 8.32 -16.37 -23.82
C LEU A 158 9.60 -16.58 -24.65
N GLY A 159 10.78 -16.31 -24.09
CA GLY A 159 12.06 -16.54 -24.75
C GLY A 159 12.46 -18.01 -24.87
N GLY A 160 11.84 -18.91 -24.12
CA GLY A 160 12.14 -20.35 -24.16
C GLY A 160 11.40 -21.14 -25.24
N ARG A 161 10.51 -20.51 -26.00
CA ARG A 161 9.72 -21.21 -27.01
C ARG A 161 10.25 -21.14 -28.43
N GLU A 162 11.32 -20.38 -28.67
CA GLU A 162 11.89 -20.23 -30.00
C GLU A 162 13.03 -21.20 -30.32
N GLY A 163 13.08 -22.33 -29.70
CA GLY A 163 14.20 -23.27 -29.86
C GLY A 163 13.85 -24.70 -30.23
N SER A 164 12.70 -24.96 -30.81
CA SER A 164 12.43 -26.30 -31.39
C SER A 164 11.77 -26.16 -32.73
N GLY A 165 12.63 -25.97 -33.73
CA GLY A 165 12.31 -26.23 -35.13
C GLY A 165 12.62 -27.66 -35.51
#